data_13611284903606579228bc5844862023
#
_entry.id   13611284903606579228bc5844862023
#
_cell.length_a   1.000
_cell.length_b   1.000
_cell.length_c   1.000
_cell.angle_alpha   90.00
_cell.angle_beta   90.00
_cell.angle_gamma   90.00
#
_symmetry.space_group_name_H-M   'P 1'
#
loop_
_entity.id
_entity.type
_entity.pdbx_description
1 polymer ?
#
loop_
_entity_poly.entity_id
_entity_poly.type
_entity_poly.pdbx_seq_one_letter_code
_entity_poly.pdbx_strand_id
1 'polypeptide(L)'
;SWFERSFVTYANQAKVEELGVDPEALANKGAVSAQVAIQMAQGALRRANADFAISVTGIAGPTNQGSKKPVGTVYVGIASRTWANAKRTQIGGTREENKSGFVHFALLTAMDCWDEAFDRLLEEQARMVHDAEEARLKSEMDAMRAAKAELEKQDEVGKPASWQDEAWRSTGEEDAIALEVEWVDGEE
;
A
#
# COMPACT_ATOMS: atom_id res chain seq x y z
N SER A 1 23.09 -13.74 5.46
CA SER A 1 22.76 -14.73 4.41
C SER A 1 21.34 -14.46 3.93
N TRP A 2 21.10 -14.45 2.61
CA TRP A 2 19.76 -14.27 2.03
C TRP A 2 18.96 -15.58 2.02
N PHE A 3 19.61 -16.74 2.10
CA PHE A 3 18.97 -18.04 2.16
C PHE A 3 19.06 -18.61 3.57
N GLU A 4 17.91 -18.86 4.19
CA GLU A 4 17.84 -19.32 5.58
C GLU A 4 17.79 -20.85 5.65
N ARG A 5 16.79 -21.48 5.03
CA ARG A 5 16.64 -22.94 4.98
C ARG A 5 15.64 -23.41 3.92
N SER A 6 15.64 -24.72 3.68
CA SER A 6 14.66 -25.40 2.84
C SER A 6 14.05 -26.61 3.52
N PHE A 7 12.85 -27.00 3.07
CA PHE A 7 12.09 -28.15 3.53
C PHE A 7 11.74 -29.04 2.32
N VAL A 8 12.04 -30.31 2.40
CA VAL A 8 11.66 -31.31 1.39
C VAL A 8 10.55 -32.17 1.95
N THR A 9 9.30 -31.81 1.64
CA THR A 9 8.10 -32.48 2.15
C THR A 9 7.40 -33.27 1.03
N TYR A 10 8.03 -34.35 0.60
CA TYR A 10 7.52 -35.16 -0.51
C TYR A 10 6.19 -35.86 -0.15
N ALA A 11 6.14 -36.53 0.98
CA ALA A 11 4.93 -37.17 1.48
C ALA A 11 3.92 -36.13 2.01
N ASN A 12 2.61 -36.45 1.91
CA ASN A 12 1.56 -35.63 2.47
C ASN A 12 1.71 -35.48 4.00
N GLN A 13 2.09 -36.56 4.68
CA GLN A 13 2.36 -36.56 6.11
C GLN A 13 3.45 -35.52 6.48
N ALA A 14 4.54 -35.50 5.70
CA ALA A 14 5.61 -34.52 5.93
C ALA A 14 5.14 -33.05 5.72
N LYS A 15 4.20 -32.80 4.80
CA LYS A 15 3.61 -31.47 4.63
C LYS A 15 2.84 -31.03 5.89
N VAL A 16 2.13 -31.95 6.51
CA VAL A 16 1.40 -31.71 7.77
C VAL A 16 2.38 -31.49 8.93
N GLU A 17 3.29 -32.42 9.14
CA GLU A 17 4.19 -32.42 10.30
C GLU A 17 5.21 -31.24 10.26
N GLU A 18 5.80 -31.02 9.09
CA GLU A 18 6.87 -30.03 8.96
C GLU A 18 6.35 -28.63 8.68
N LEU A 19 5.29 -28.49 7.91
CA LEU A 19 4.82 -27.17 7.46
C LEU A 19 3.45 -26.79 8.03
N GLY A 20 2.79 -27.70 8.75
CA GLY A 20 1.48 -27.44 9.32
C GLY A 20 0.39 -27.28 8.25
N VAL A 21 0.53 -28.01 7.13
CA VAL A 21 -0.51 -28.05 6.10
C VAL A 21 -1.74 -28.76 6.66
N ASP A 22 -2.91 -28.17 6.45
CA ASP A 22 -4.17 -28.72 6.92
C ASP A 22 -4.48 -30.06 6.22
N PRO A 23 -4.68 -31.15 6.97
CA PRO A 23 -5.06 -32.45 6.42
C PRO A 23 -6.35 -32.40 5.59
N GLU A 24 -7.32 -31.54 5.95
CA GLU A 24 -8.56 -31.39 5.20
C GLU A 24 -8.31 -30.74 3.83
N ALA A 25 -7.42 -29.75 3.76
CA ALA A 25 -7.01 -29.15 2.50
C ALA A 25 -6.36 -30.20 1.57
N LEU A 26 -5.52 -31.07 2.13
CA LEU A 26 -4.91 -32.18 1.38
C LEU A 26 -5.96 -33.18 0.88
N ALA A 27 -6.92 -33.55 1.72
CA ALA A 27 -7.97 -34.50 1.36
C ALA A 27 -8.93 -33.95 0.29
N ASN A 28 -9.36 -32.70 0.45
CA ASN A 28 -10.40 -32.09 -0.40
C ASN A 28 -9.85 -31.49 -1.70
N LYS A 29 -8.67 -30.90 -1.70
CA LYS A 29 -8.08 -30.18 -2.85
C LYS A 29 -6.91 -30.94 -3.48
N GLY A 30 -6.33 -31.88 -2.74
CA GLY A 30 -5.13 -32.62 -3.13
C GLY A 30 -3.85 -31.82 -2.88
N ALA A 31 -2.73 -32.52 -2.80
CA ALA A 31 -1.43 -31.92 -2.53
C ALA A 31 -1.01 -30.87 -3.57
N VAL A 32 -1.40 -31.06 -4.83
CA VAL A 32 -1.10 -30.11 -5.92
C VAL A 32 -2.27 -29.15 -6.07
N SER A 33 -2.32 -28.11 -5.23
CA SER A 33 -3.40 -27.10 -5.25
C SER A 33 -2.89 -25.77 -4.73
N ALA A 34 -3.59 -24.69 -5.06
CA ALA A 34 -3.25 -23.34 -4.61
C ALA A 34 -3.27 -23.22 -3.07
N GLN A 35 -4.30 -23.79 -2.43
CA GLN A 35 -4.43 -23.76 -0.98
C GLN A 35 -3.26 -24.46 -0.28
N VAL A 36 -2.90 -25.66 -0.74
CA VAL A 36 -1.76 -26.41 -0.17
C VAL A 36 -0.45 -25.69 -0.45
N ALA A 37 -0.26 -25.10 -1.64
CA ALA A 37 0.94 -24.31 -1.93
C ALA A 37 1.06 -23.10 -0.98
N ILE A 38 -0.01 -22.36 -0.76
CA ILE A 38 -0.03 -21.23 0.20
C ILE A 38 0.32 -21.71 1.61
N GLN A 39 -0.33 -22.77 2.09
CA GLN A 39 -0.08 -23.29 3.44
C GLN A 39 1.36 -23.81 3.60
N MET A 40 1.92 -24.44 2.56
CA MET A 40 3.33 -24.84 2.56
C MET A 40 4.27 -23.64 2.67
N ALA A 41 4.03 -22.57 1.90
CA ALA A 41 4.84 -21.34 1.97
C ALA A 41 4.73 -20.68 3.35
N GLN A 42 3.52 -20.53 3.88
CA GLN A 42 3.28 -19.98 5.21
C GLN A 42 3.93 -20.83 6.32
N GLY A 43 3.86 -22.16 6.18
CA GLY A 43 4.52 -23.08 7.12
C GLY A 43 6.04 -22.95 7.09
N ALA A 44 6.62 -22.88 5.91
CA ALA A 44 8.06 -22.66 5.73
C ALA A 44 8.50 -21.32 6.31
N LEU A 45 7.74 -20.24 6.05
CA LEU A 45 7.98 -18.91 6.60
C LEU A 45 8.07 -18.93 8.14
N ARG A 46 7.07 -19.53 8.79
CA ARG A 46 7.01 -19.64 10.25
C ARG A 46 8.15 -20.48 10.82
N ARG A 47 8.40 -21.66 10.24
CA ARG A 47 9.46 -22.59 10.70
C ARG A 47 10.87 -22.01 10.55
N ALA A 48 11.10 -21.26 9.49
CA ALA A 48 12.38 -20.63 9.22
C ALA A 48 12.54 -19.26 9.93
N ASN A 49 11.47 -18.69 10.47
CA ASN A 49 11.41 -17.30 10.92
C ASN A 49 11.95 -16.33 9.85
N ALA A 50 11.60 -16.61 8.59
CA ALA A 50 12.04 -15.82 7.44
C ALA A 50 11.06 -14.69 7.14
N ASP A 51 11.46 -13.75 6.28
CA ASP A 51 10.60 -12.66 5.83
C ASP A 51 9.83 -13.03 4.56
N PHE A 52 10.35 -14.03 3.82
CA PHE A 52 9.80 -14.46 2.56
C PHE A 52 10.00 -15.97 2.37
N ALA A 53 9.00 -16.67 1.86
CA ALA A 53 9.06 -18.10 1.58
C ALA A 53 8.38 -18.44 0.28
N ILE A 54 8.97 -19.40 -0.42
CA ILE A 54 8.45 -19.97 -1.68
C ILE A 54 8.16 -21.45 -1.46
N SER A 55 7.05 -21.93 -1.94
CA SER A 55 6.74 -23.35 -2.01
C SER A 55 6.44 -23.81 -3.43
N VAL A 56 6.73 -25.04 -3.73
CA VAL A 56 6.45 -25.66 -5.02
C VAL A 56 5.76 -26.98 -4.80
N THR A 57 4.59 -27.17 -5.38
CA THR A 57 3.89 -28.44 -5.41
C THR A 57 3.37 -28.71 -6.82
N GLY A 58 3.73 -29.86 -7.39
CA GLY A 58 3.43 -30.16 -8.79
C GLY A 58 3.53 -31.63 -9.17
N ILE A 59 3.08 -31.94 -10.37
CA ILE A 59 3.10 -33.27 -10.98
C ILE A 59 4.13 -33.27 -12.10
N ALA A 60 5.37 -33.60 -11.78
CA ALA A 60 6.44 -33.62 -12.78
C ALA A 60 6.33 -34.78 -13.79
N GLY A 61 5.56 -35.82 -13.45
CA GLY A 61 5.44 -36.99 -14.30
C GLY A 61 6.41 -38.14 -13.94
N PRO A 62 6.49 -39.22 -14.71
CA PRO A 62 5.82 -39.43 -16.00
C PRO A 62 4.30 -39.71 -15.88
N THR A 63 3.79 -40.07 -14.72
CA THR A 63 2.38 -40.31 -14.46
C THR A 63 1.79 -39.25 -13.53
N ASN A 64 0.48 -39.07 -13.59
CA ASN A 64 -0.23 -38.16 -12.69
C ASN A 64 -0.57 -38.76 -11.31
N GLN A 65 -0.15 -40.01 -11.06
CA GLN A 65 -0.35 -40.75 -9.79
C GLN A 65 -1.81 -40.75 -9.31
N GLY A 66 -2.78 -40.80 -10.23
CA GLY A 66 -4.22 -40.79 -9.93
C GLY A 66 -4.78 -39.38 -9.64
N SER A 67 -3.99 -38.33 -9.79
CA SER A 67 -4.49 -36.97 -9.72
C SER A 67 -5.41 -36.63 -10.89
N LYS A 68 -6.45 -35.83 -10.64
CA LYS A 68 -7.30 -35.29 -11.72
C LYS A 68 -6.57 -34.22 -12.57
N LYS A 69 -5.40 -33.76 -12.14
CA LYS A 69 -4.61 -32.74 -12.82
C LYS A 69 -3.60 -33.42 -13.77
N PRO A 70 -3.34 -32.81 -14.94
CA PRO A 70 -2.39 -33.36 -15.89
C PRO A 70 -0.94 -33.26 -15.39
N VAL A 71 -0.06 -34.09 -15.95
CA VAL A 71 1.38 -33.98 -15.80
C VAL A 71 1.84 -32.59 -16.26
N GLY A 72 2.83 -32.03 -15.60
CA GLY A 72 3.31 -30.67 -15.83
C GLY A 72 2.58 -29.58 -15.01
N THR A 73 1.46 -29.92 -14.33
CA THR A 73 0.78 -28.97 -13.48
C THR A 73 1.65 -28.64 -12.25
N VAL A 74 1.86 -27.35 -11.99
CA VAL A 74 2.57 -26.86 -10.81
C VAL A 74 1.83 -25.69 -10.19
N TYR A 75 1.84 -25.63 -8.88
CA TYR A 75 1.47 -24.46 -8.08
C TYR A 75 2.69 -24.00 -7.31
N VAL A 76 2.92 -22.71 -7.37
CA VAL A 76 3.94 -22.01 -6.58
C VAL A 76 3.21 -21.16 -5.56
N GLY A 77 3.44 -21.43 -4.29
CA GLY A 77 2.96 -20.61 -3.19
C GLY A 77 4.06 -19.67 -2.74
N ILE A 78 3.68 -18.45 -2.43
CA ILE A 78 4.57 -17.41 -1.91
C ILE A 78 3.94 -16.83 -0.66
N ALA A 79 4.75 -16.61 0.36
CA ALA A 79 4.30 -16.01 1.59
C ALA A 79 5.32 -14.99 2.11
N SER A 80 4.81 -13.89 2.61
CA SER A 80 5.54 -12.92 3.44
C SER A 80 4.86 -12.82 4.82
N ARG A 81 5.33 -11.94 5.68
CA ARG A 81 4.72 -11.71 7.01
C ARG A 81 3.30 -11.15 6.93
N THR A 82 2.94 -10.46 5.85
CA THR A 82 1.67 -9.73 5.70
C THR A 82 0.75 -10.28 4.62
N TRP A 83 1.25 -11.08 3.69
CA TRP A 83 0.46 -11.62 2.59
C TRP A 83 0.93 -13.00 2.15
N ALA A 84 0.05 -13.74 1.49
CA ALA A 84 0.37 -14.99 0.81
C ALA A 84 -0.46 -15.12 -0.46
N ASN A 85 0.14 -15.71 -1.49
CA ASN A 85 -0.50 -15.93 -2.79
C ASN A 85 -0.03 -17.26 -3.42
N ALA A 86 -0.73 -17.74 -4.45
CA ALA A 86 -0.28 -18.85 -5.26
C ALA A 86 -0.55 -18.59 -6.74
N LYS A 87 0.46 -18.86 -7.56
CA LYS A 87 0.33 -18.87 -9.03
C LYS A 87 0.38 -20.31 -9.54
N ARG A 88 -0.29 -20.57 -10.65
CA ARG A 88 -0.35 -21.88 -11.32
C ARG A 88 0.15 -21.74 -12.74
N THR A 89 0.88 -22.77 -13.19
CA THR A 89 1.11 -23.01 -14.62
C THR A 89 1.05 -24.48 -14.95
N GLN A 90 1.11 -24.80 -16.22
CA GLN A 90 1.28 -26.15 -16.73
C GLN A 90 2.42 -26.14 -17.73
N ILE A 91 3.43 -26.98 -17.45
CA ILE A 91 4.59 -27.17 -18.30
C ILE A 91 4.41 -28.51 -19.01
N GLY A 92 4.92 -28.67 -20.18
CA GLY A 92 4.92 -29.92 -20.91
C GLY A 92 6.32 -30.49 -21.00
N GLY A 93 6.41 -31.81 -21.29
CA GLY A 93 7.68 -32.48 -21.51
C GLY A 93 7.96 -33.63 -20.57
N THR A 94 9.21 -34.03 -20.53
CA THR A 94 9.72 -35.09 -19.65
C THR A 94 9.70 -34.66 -18.19
N ARG A 95 9.91 -35.60 -17.28
CA ARG A 95 10.01 -35.29 -15.83
C ARG A 95 11.10 -34.28 -15.51
N GLU A 96 12.25 -34.37 -16.16
CA GLU A 96 13.38 -33.49 -15.92
C GLU A 96 13.09 -32.06 -16.46
N GLU A 97 12.49 -31.96 -17.64
CA GLU A 97 12.05 -30.68 -18.20
C GLU A 97 10.98 -30.02 -17.30
N ASN A 98 10.01 -30.80 -16.82
CA ASN A 98 9.01 -30.28 -15.88
C ASN A 98 9.64 -29.80 -14.58
N LYS A 99 10.59 -30.56 -13.99
CA LYS A 99 11.30 -30.12 -12.77
C LYS A 99 12.04 -28.79 -12.97
N SER A 100 12.82 -28.69 -14.06
CA SER A 100 13.53 -27.46 -14.41
C SER A 100 12.58 -26.28 -14.64
N GLY A 101 11.48 -26.53 -15.36
CA GLY A 101 10.45 -25.52 -15.58
C GLY A 101 9.73 -25.11 -14.31
N PHE A 102 9.50 -26.01 -13.36
CA PHE A 102 8.91 -25.69 -12.05
C PHE A 102 9.82 -24.75 -11.25
N VAL A 103 11.13 -25.01 -11.24
CA VAL A 103 12.10 -24.14 -10.59
C VAL A 103 12.12 -22.76 -11.23
N HIS A 104 12.20 -22.71 -12.56
CA HIS A 104 12.20 -21.46 -13.30
C HIS A 104 10.92 -20.64 -13.02
N PHE A 105 9.75 -21.29 -13.11
CA PHE A 105 8.48 -20.64 -12.82
C PHE A 105 8.39 -20.16 -11.37
N ALA A 106 8.93 -20.93 -10.41
CA ALA A 106 8.92 -20.54 -9.01
C ALA A 106 9.77 -19.29 -8.75
N LEU A 107 10.96 -19.23 -9.33
CA LEU A 107 11.86 -18.08 -9.17
C LEU A 107 11.29 -16.83 -9.84
N LEU A 108 10.80 -16.93 -11.07
CA LEU A 108 10.16 -15.78 -11.74
C LEU A 108 8.93 -15.29 -10.96
N THR A 109 8.08 -16.23 -10.52
CA THR A 109 6.90 -15.86 -9.71
C THR A 109 7.30 -15.16 -8.41
N ALA A 110 8.38 -15.60 -7.78
CA ALA A 110 8.87 -14.99 -6.56
C ALA A 110 9.38 -13.56 -6.82
N MET A 111 10.13 -13.35 -7.89
CA MET A 111 10.62 -12.03 -8.30
C MET A 111 9.45 -11.08 -8.59
N ASP A 112 8.50 -11.49 -9.43
CA ASP A 112 7.29 -10.69 -9.74
C ASP A 112 6.54 -10.29 -8.47
N CYS A 113 6.29 -11.26 -7.57
CA CYS A 113 5.56 -10.98 -6.34
C CYS A 113 6.33 -10.10 -5.36
N TRP A 114 7.66 -10.18 -5.36
CA TRP A 114 8.51 -9.30 -4.56
C TRP A 114 8.43 -7.87 -5.09
N ASP A 115 8.58 -7.69 -6.38
CA ASP A 115 8.53 -6.38 -7.02
C ASP A 115 7.14 -5.73 -6.81
N GLU A 116 6.05 -6.47 -7.04
CA GLU A 116 4.69 -5.99 -6.78
C GLU A 116 4.45 -5.64 -5.30
N ALA A 117 5.08 -6.33 -4.37
CA ALA A 117 4.96 -6.05 -2.93
C ALA A 117 5.79 -4.83 -2.54
N PHE A 118 6.96 -4.67 -3.14
CA PHE A 118 7.83 -3.53 -2.92
C PHE A 118 7.23 -2.24 -3.45
N ASP A 119 6.67 -2.27 -4.66
CA ASP A 119 5.99 -1.12 -5.26
C ASP A 119 4.80 -0.66 -4.40
N ARG A 120 3.98 -1.61 -3.93
CA ARG A 120 2.88 -1.30 -3.01
C ARG A 120 3.35 -0.66 -1.70
N LEU A 121 4.47 -1.12 -1.15
CA LEU A 121 5.05 -0.53 0.06
C LEU A 121 5.51 0.91 -0.18
N LEU A 122 6.13 1.18 -1.33
CA LEU A 122 6.55 2.53 -1.71
C LEU A 122 5.35 3.47 -1.88
N GLU A 123 4.29 3.00 -2.55
CA GLU A 123 3.05 3.76 -2.73
C GLU A 123 2.37 4.07 -1.39
N GLU A 124 2.34 3.10 -0.47
CA GLU A 124 1.77 3.28 0.85
C GLU A 124 2.58 4.29 1.68
N GLN A 125 3.91 4.21 1.63
CA GLN A 125 4.79 5.18 2.29
C GLN A 125 4.61 6.59 1.71
N ALA A 126 4.55 6.72 0.39
CA ALA A 126 4.33 8.00 -0.27
C ALA A 126 2.99 8.63 0.12
N ARG A 127 1.93 7.81 0.22
CA ARG A 127 0.60 8.24 0.68
C ARG A 127 0.63 8.72 2.12
N MET A 128 1.26 7.96 3.03
CA MET A 128 1.38 8.37 4.43
C MET A 128 2.12 9.70 4.61
N VAL A 129 3.18 9.93 3.82
CA VAL A 129 3.93 11.19 3.83
C VAL A 129 3.04 12.33 3.33
N HIS A 130 2.32 12.12 2.24
CA HIS A 130 1.40 13.12 1.68
C HIS A 130 0.27 13.49 2.66
N ASP A 131 -0.38 12.49 3.26
CA ASP A 131 -1.45 12.69 4.24
C ASP A 131 -0.95 13.45 5.49
N ALA A 132 0.27 13.14 5.94
CA ALA A 132 0.90 13.85 7.06
C ALA A 132 1.21 15.31 6.73
N GLU A 133 1.67 15.59 5.51
CA GLU A 133 1.96 16.93 5.04
C GLU A 133 0.67 17.76 4.87
N GLU A 134 -0.38 17.17 4.31
CA GLU A 134 -1.69 17.80 4.19
C GLU A 134 -2.29 18.13 5.57
N ALA A 135 -2.21 17.20 6.52
CA ALA A 135 -2.68 17.41 7.89
C ALA A 135 -1.90 18.55 8.59
N ARG A 136 -0.59 18.62 8.36
CA ARG A 136 0.25 19.71 8.89
C ARG A 136 -0.15 21.05 8.30
N LEU A 137 -0.28 21.15 6.98
CA LEU A 137 -0.69 22.39 6.29
C LEU A 137 -2.07 22.86 6.76
N LYS A 138 -3.01 21.93 6.90
CA LYS A 138 -4.34 22.22 7.43
C LYS A 138 -4.27 22.79 8.85
N SER A 139 -3.47 22.19 9.72
CA SER A 139 -3.26 22.66 11.09
C SER A 139 -2.64 24.07 11.12
N GLU A 140 -1.66 24.34 10.27
CA GLU A 140 -1.03 25.66 10.14
C GLU A 140 -2.04 26.72 9.64
N MET A 141 -2.88 26.36 8.66
CA MET A 141 -3.93 27.25 8.15
C MET A 141 -4.99 27.55 9.23
N ASP A 142 -5.41 26.55 9.98
CA ASP A 142 -6.40 26.72 11.05
C ASP A 142 -5.83 27.61 12.18
N ALA A 143 -4.55 27.43 12.53
CA ALA A 143 -3.86 28.29 13.48
C ALA A 143 -3.75 29.75 12.99
N MET A 144 -3.42 29.96 11.71
CA MET A 144 -3.40 31.29 11.10
C MET A 144 -4.78 31.96 11.12
N ARG A 145 -5.85 31.21 10.81
CA ARG A 145 -7.23 31.71 10.86
C ARG A 145 -7.63 32.12 12.28
N ALA A 146 -7.26 31.29 13.27
CA ALA A 146 -7.53 31.61 14.67
C ALA A 146 -6.78 32.87 15.14
N ALA A 147 -5.50 32.97 14.79
CA ALA A 147 -4.69 34.16 15.12
C ALA A 147 -5.24 35.44 14.46
N LYS A 148 -5.68 35.34 13.19
CA LYS A 148 -6.30 36.47 12.50
C LYS A 148 -7.61 36.92 13.17
N ALA A 149 -8.48 35.94 13.54
CA ALA A 149 -9.73 36.22 14.22
C ALA A 149 -9.53 36.87 15.61
N GLU A 150 -8.45 36.50 16.30
CA GLU A 150 -8.06 37.10 17.59
C GLU A 150 -7.59 38.56 17.41
N LEU A 151 -6.83 38.84 16.36
CA LEU A 151 -6.35 40.17 16.00
C LEU A 151 -7.53 41.10 15.64
N GLU A 152 -8.48 40.65 14.84
CA GLU A 152 -9.69 41.39 14.47
C GLU A 152 -10.55 41.75 15.69
N LYS A 153 -10.65 40.85 16.68
CA LYS A 153 -11.34 41.13 17.94
C LYS A 153 -10.63 42.20 18.79
N GLN A 154 -9.30 42.22 18.79
CA GLN A 154 -8.53 43.23 19.52
C GLN A 154 -8.68 44.62 18.89
N ASP A 155 -8.76 44.67 17.55
CA ASP A 155 -9.01 45.95 16.83
C ASP A 155 -10.42 46.48 17.06
N GLU A 156 -11.43 45.63 17.25
CA GLU A 156 -12.79 46.06 17.60
C GLU A 156 -12.90 46.61 19.04
N VAL A 157 -12.16 46.04 19.99
CA VAL A 157 -12.15 46.46 21.40
C VAL A 157 -11.41 47.80 21.57
N GLY A 158 -10.49 48.13 20.66
CA GLY A 158 -9.71 49.39 20.70
C GLY A 158 -10.39 50.58 20.05
N LYS A 159 -11.55 50.42 19.38
CA LYS A 159 -12.29 51.55 18.81
C LYS A 159 -13.09 52.24 19.91
N PRO A 160 -12.78 53.51 20.27
CA PRO A 160 -13.60 54.24 21.24
C PRO A 160 -15.03 54.41 20.66
N ALA A 161 -16.03 54.15 21.48
CA ALA A 161 -17.45 54.22 21.15
C ALA A 161 -17.93 55.59 20.62
N SER A 162 -17.01 56.56 20.51
CA SER A 162 -17.31 57.93 20.13
C SER A 162 -17.32 58.21 18.62
N TRP A 163 -16.93 57.27 17.76
CA TRP A 163 -16.88 57.54 16.32
C TRP A 163 -18.21 57.35 15.58
N GLN A 164 -19.20 56.75 16.23
CA GLN A 164 -20.53 56.58 15.63
C GLN A 164 -21.60 57.54 16.11
N ASP A 165 -21.36 58.29 17.22
CA ASP A 165 -22.35 59.21 17.82
C ASP A 165 -22.07 60.71 17.69
N GLU A 166 -20.91 61.11 17.15
CA GLU A 166 -20.75 62.49 16.70
C GLU A 166 -21.30 62.63 15.28
N ALA A 167 -22.63 62.58 15.24
CA ALA A 167 -23.37 63.13 14.11
C ALA A 167 -22.81 64.53 13.83
N TRP A 168 -22.37 64.71 12.61
CA TRP A 168 -22.16 66.00 12.00
C TRP A 168 -23.33 66.95 12.33
N ARG A 169 -23.26 67.65 13.44
CA ARG A 169 -24.10 68.82 13.63
C ARG A 169 -23.45 69.89 12.79
N SER A 170 -24.00 70.09 11.61
CA SER A 170 -23.73 71.25 10.79
C SER A 170 -24.09 72.46 11.59
N THR A 171 -23.09 73.15 12.17
CA THR A 171 -23.20 74.58 12.42
C THR A 171 -23.02 75.24 11.06
N GLY A 172 -24.14 75.67 10.52
CA GLY A 172 -24.15 76.45 9.29
C GLY A 172 -23.33 77.77 9.50
N GLU A 173 -22.29 77.83 8.73
CA GLU A 173 -21.75 79.07 8.21
C GLU A 173 -21.11 78.72 6.87
N GLU A 174 -21.71 79.27 5.83
CA GLU A 174 -21.26 79.21 4.46
C GLU A 174 -19.92 79.90 4.32
N ASP A 175 -18.85 79.20 4.06
CA ASP A 175 -17.70 79.76 3.35
C ASP A 175 -17.22 78.66 2.35
N ALA A 176 -17.75 78.81 1.13
CA ALA A 176 -17.34 78.02 -0.01
C ALA A 176 -15.92 78.39 -0.43
N ILE A 177 -14.95 77.64 -0.07
CA ILE A 177 -13.66 77.65 -0.75
C ILE A 177 -13.66 76.47 -1.81
N ALA A 178 -13.97 76.87 -3.04
CA ALA A 178 -13.80 75.96 -4.18
C ALA A 178 -12.31 75.76 -4.42
N LEU A 179 -11.82 74.58 -4.08
CA LEU A 179 -10.53 74.13 -4.55
C LEU A 179 -10.78 73.44 -5.89
N GLU A 180 -10.47 74.16 -6.98
CA GLU A 180 -10.31 73.51 -8.31
C GLU A 180 -9.12 72.57 -8.26
N VAL A 181 -9.38 71.26 -8.41
CA VAL A 181 -8.35 70.25 -8.60
C VAL A 181 -8.27 70.00 -10.12
N GLU A 182 -7.25 70.56 -10.76
CA GLU A 182 -6.90 70.18 -12.14
C GLU A 182 -6.31 68.78 -12.15
N TRP A 183 -6.99 67.89 -12.85
CA TRP A 183 -6.42 66.58 -13.21
C TRP A 183 -5.55 66.76 -14.43
N VAL A 184 -4.26 66.51 -14.29
CA VAL A 184 -3.33 66.45 -15.43
C VAL A 184 -3.32 65.01 -15.96
N ASP A 185 -3.94 64.81 -17.11
CA ASP A 185 -3.81 63.56 -17.87
C ASP A 185 -2.39 63.45 -18.42
N GLY A 186 -1.62 62.52 -17.88
CA GLY A 186 -0.30 62.16 -18.41
C GLY A 186 -0.45 61.08 -19.45
N GLU A 187 -0.42 61.46 -20.71
CA GLU A 187 -0.05 60.58 -21.81
C GLU A 187 1.48 60.44 -21.86
N GLU A 188 1.99 59.19 -21.82
CA GLU A 188 2.92 58.50 -22.73
C GLU A 188 3.24 57.13 -22.17
#